data_90d5b887904f35e5525904e29af265dc
#
_entry.id   90d5b887904f35e5525904e29af265dc
#
_cell.length_a   1.000
_cell.length_b   1.000
_cell.length_c   1.000
_cell.angle_alpha   90.00
_cell.angle_beta   90.00
_cell.angle_gamma   90.00
#
_symmetry.space_group_name_H-M   'P 1'
#
loop_
_entity.id
_entity.type
_entity.pdbx_description
1 polymer ?
#
loop_
_entity_poly.entity_id
_entity_poly.type
_entity_poly.pdbx_seq_one_letter_code
_entity_poly.pdbx_strand_id
1 'polypeptide(L)'
;PFNPMAIPVAALGSTAPDWSEWILKFFNIRVQHRGATHYLYIPLLIIALSFLFDYKNIIFWFGIGYLTHWIADSFTISGVPLSQFDKHKIHLFGGKLRTGQSTEYLIAFSLLGISILLSGSITNFNFIKRNEAIEFRKFNTDYNDLHDKNIIDNKEMLETRFKFF
;
A
#
# COMPACT_ATOMS: atom_id res chain seq x y z
N PRO A 1 10.70 3.58 -5.21
CA PRO A 1 9.82 4.41 -6.05
C PRO A 1 8.37 4.20 -5.65
N PHE A 2 7.61 5.29 -5.48
CA PHE A 2 6.18 5.23 -5.17
C PHE A 2 5.44 4.61 -6.36
N ASN A 3 4.68 3.53 -6.11
CA ASN A 3 3.83 2.93 -7.13
C ASN A 3 2.41 3.49 -6.99
N PRO A 4 1.94 4.36 -7.90
CA PRO A 4 0.63 4.98 -7.79
C PRO A 4 -0.52 3.97 -7.89
N MET A 5 -0.27 2.80 -8.48
CA MET A 5 -1.27 1.73 -8.58
C MET A 5 -1.42 0.90 -7.30
N ALA A 6 -0.51 1.04 -6.33
CA ALA A 6 -0.55 0.25 -5.09
C ALA A 6 -1.86 0.45 -4.32
N ILE A 7 -2.30 1.71 -4.17
CA ILE A 7 -3.52 2.04 -3.40
C ILE A 7 -4.78 1.48 -4.05
N PRO A 8 -5.11 1.79 -5.33
CA PRO A 8 -6.34 1.28 -5.94
C PRO A 8 -6.34 -0.25 -6.07
N VAL A 9 -5.18 -0.86 -6.34
CA VAL A 9 -5.07 -2.32 -6.44
C VAL A 9 -5.22 -2.99 -5.07
N ALA A 10 -4.64 -2.45 -4.01
CA ALA A 10 -4.84 -2.96 -2.66
C ALA A 10 -6.30 -2.80 -2.20
N ALA A 11 -6.95 -1.69 -2.54
CA ALA A 11 -8.37 -1.49 -2.27
C ALA A 11 -9.25 -2.51 -3.01
N LEU A 12 -8.93 -2.81 -4.27
CA LEU A 12 -9.61 -3.87 -5.02
C LEU A 12 -9.39 -5.25 -4.37
N GLY A 13 -8.16 -5.54 -3.96
CA GLY A 13 -7.81 -6.76 -3.24
C GLY A 13 -8.54 -6.90 -1.91
N SER A 14 -8.70 -5.80 -1.16
CA SER A 14 -9.38 -5.82 0.14
C SER A 14 -10.89 -6.11 0.06
N THR A 15 -11.49 -6.00 -1.10
CA THR A 15 -12.90 -6.37 -1.33
C THR A 15 -13.04 -7.69 -2.10
N ALA A 16 -11.92 -8.27 -2.53
CA ALA A 16 -11.90 -9.44 -3.40
C ALA A 16 -12.60 -10.69 -2.81
N PRO A 17 -12.47 -11.04 -1.53
CA PRO A 17 -13.17 -12.17 -0.95
C PRO A 17 -14.68 -12.08 -1.16
N ASP A 18 -15.27 -10.91 -0.97
CA ASP A 18 -16.72 -10.69 -1.05
C ASP A 18 -17.24 -10.71 -2.48
N TRP A 19 -16.63 -9.93 -3.39
CA TRP A 19 -17.13 -9.94 -4.76
C TRP A 19 -16.81 -11.24 -5.50
N SER A 20 -15.77 -11.98 -5.12
CA SER A 20 -15.52 -13.31 -5.66
C SER A 20 -16.61 -14.32 -5.24
N GLU A 21 -17.13 -14.25 -4.02
CA GLU A 21 -18.31 -15.04 -3.63
C GLU A 21 -19.53 -14.71 -4.50
N TRP A 22 -19.73 -13.42 -4.78
CA TRP A 22 -20.85 -13.00 -5.62
C TRP A 22 -20.72 -13.55 -7.06
N ILE A 23 -19.52 -13.51 -7.64
CA ILE A 23 -19.25 -14.11 -8.95
C ILE A 23 -19.48 -15.61 -8.94
N LEU A 24 -18.99 -16.33 -7.92
CA LEU A 24 -19.19 -17.77 -7.81
C LEU A 24 -20.68 -18.13 -7.71
N LYS A 25 -21.47 -17.37 -6.96
CA LYS A 25 -22.92 -17.51 -6.87
C LYS A 25 -23.61 -17.26 -8.21
N PHE A 26 -23.13 -16.29 -8.99
CA PHE A 26 -23.65 -16.03 -10.33
C PHE A 26 -23.48 -17.24 -11.28
N PHE A 27 -22.39 -18.00 -11.12
CA PHE A 27 -22.16 -19.26 -11.83
C PHE A 27 -22.82 -20.47 -11.17
N ASN A 28 -23.82 -20.30 -10.27
CA ASN A 28 -24.48 -21.34 -9.53
C ASN A 28 -23.57 -22.23 -8.65
N ILE A 29 -22.37 -21.76 -8.32
CA ILE A 29 -21.48 -22.44 -7.38
C ILE A 29 -21.91 -22.06 -5.97
N ARG A 30 -22.34 -23.05 -5.19
CA ARG A 30 -22.76 -22.83 -3.79
C ARG A 30 -21.55 -22.59 -2.92
N VAL A 31 -21.33 -21.35 -2.53
CA VAL A 31 -20.29 -20.95 -1.59
C VAL A 31 -20.93 -20.43 -0.31
N GLN A 32 -20.47 -20.91 0.82
CA GLN A 32 -20.87 -20.35 2.10
C GLN A 32 -20.17 -19.00 2.30
N HIS A 33 -20.88 -18.02 2.83
CA HIS A 33 -20.28 -16.76 3.21
C HIS A 33 -19.16 -16.98 4.23
N ARG A 34 -18.00 -16.36 4.00
CA ARG A 34 -16.75 -16.61 4.73
C ARG A 34 -16.31 -18.08 4.67
N GLY A 35 -16.49 -18.69 3.50
CA GLY A 35 -16.04 -20.04 3.19
C GLY A 35 -14.77 -20.04 2.34
N ALA A 36 -14.86 -20.71 1.19
CA ALA A 36 -13.70 -20.97 0.32
C ALA A 36 -12.89 -19.73 -0.09
N THR A 37 -13.53 -18.60 -0.26
CA THR A 37 -12.88 -17.34 -0.65
C THR A 37 -12.12 -16.67 0.51
N HIS A 38 -12.41 -17.03 1.75
CA HIS A 38 -11.81 -16.43 2.94
C HIS A 38 -10.75 -17.32 3.61
N TYR A 39 -10.20 -18.31 2.91
CA TYR A 39 -9.10 -19.10 3.46
C TYR A 39 -7.79 -18.30 3.46
N LEU A 40 -7.05 -18.37 4.56
CA LEU A 40 -5.78 -17.64 4.73
C LEU A 40 -4.74 -17.97 3.64
N TYR A 41 -4.70 -19.22 3.19
CA TYR A 41 -3.72 -19.61 2.18
C TYR A 41 -3.91 -18.89 0.83
N ILE A 42 -5.11 -18.38 0.53
CA ILE A 42 -5.38 -17.69 -0.75
C ILE A 42 -4.55 -16.40 -0.87
N PRO A 43 -4.66 -15.42 0.05
CA PRO A 43 -3.83 -14.22 -0.04
C PRO A 43 -2.33 -14.54 0.08
N LEU A 44 -1.95 -15.53 0.89
CA LEU A 44 -0.54 -15.93 1.01
C LEU A 44 -0.03 -16.52 -0.31
N LEU A 45 -0.82 -17.32 -1.01
CA LEU A 45 -0.46 -17.86 -2.33
C LEU A 45 -0.34 -16.73 -3.37
N ILE A 46 -1.27 -15.79 -3.38
CA ILE A 46 -1.22 -14.63 -4.29
C ILE A 46 0.06 -13.83 -4.06
N ILE A 47 0.41 -13.55 -2.79
CA ILE A 47 1.64 -12.86 -2.43
C ILE A 47 2.88 -13.67 -2.84
N ALA A 48 2.90 -14.97 -2.59
CA ALA A 48 4.01 -15.83 -2.99
C ALA A 48 4.22 -15.87 -4.51
N LEU A 49 3.13 -15.99 -5.28
CA LEU A 49 3.17 -15.96 -6.74
C LEU A 49 3.64 -14.60 -7.29
N SER A 50 3.36 -13.50 -6.58
CA SER A 50 3.81 -12.18 -7.00
C SER A 50 5.33 -12.06 -7.07
N PHE A 51 6.07 -12.74 -6.21
CA PHE A 51 7.54 -12.75 -6.26
C PHE A 51 8.11 -13.42 -7.52
N LEU A 52 7.32 -14.28 -8.17
CA LEU A 52 7.75 -14.99 -9.38
C LEU A 52 7.35 -14.27 -10.67
N PHE A 53 6.17 -13.61 -10.68
CA PHE A 53 5.53 -13.14 -11.91
C PHE A 53 5.20 -11.64 -11.93
N ASP A 54 5.39 -10.92 -10.82
CA ASP A 54 4.87 -9.56 -10.69
C ASP A 54 5.94 -8.48 -10.81
N TYR A 55 6.33 -8.17 -12.04
CA TYR A 55 7.29 -7.10 -12.32
C TYR A 55 6.85 -5.71 -11.83
N LYS A 56 5.54 -5.43 -11.81
CA LYS A 56 4.98 -4.12 -11.42
C LYS A 56 4.44 -4.08 -10.00
N ASN A 57 4.59 -5.14 -9.24
CA ASN A 57 4.03 -5.30 -7.89
C ASN A 57 2.49 -5.13 -7.82
N ILE A 58 1.77 -5.39 -8.91
CA ILE A 58 0.30 -5.30 -8.96
C ILE A 58 -0.32 -6.45 -8.18
N ILE A 59 0.13 -7.68 -8.48
CA ILE A 59 -0.35 -8.90 -7.80
C ILE A 59 0.02 -8.85 -6.32
N PHE A 60 1.21 -8.33 -5.99
CA PHE A 60 1.66 -8.16 -4.61
C PHE A 60 0.69 -7.27 -3.82
N TRP A 61 0.38 -6.07 -4.33
CA TRP A 61 -0.53 -5.15 -3.65
C TRP A 61 -1.96 -5.66 -3.57
N PHE A 62 -2.41 -6.38 -4.59
CA PHE A 62 -3.70 -7.07 -4.55
C PHE A 62 -3.73 -8.13 -3.43
N GLY A 63 -2.68 -8.96 -3.32
CA GLY A 63 -2.55 -9.96 -2.27
C GLY A 63 -2.50 -9.36 -0.86
N ILE A 64 -1.79 -8.24 -0.70
CA ILE A 64 -1.76 -7.48 0.57
C ILE A 64 -3.16 -6.97 0.91
N GLY A 65 -3.89 -6.38 -0.04
CA GLY A 65 -5.28 -5.97 0.16
C GLY A 65 -6.17 -7.13 0.60
N TYR A 66 -6.06 -8.26 -0.08
CA TYR A 66 -6.81 -9.47 0.27
C TYR A 66 -6.50 -9.97 1.69
N LEU A 67 -5.21 -9.94 2.08
CA LEU A 67 -4.78 -10.33 3.42
C LEU A 67 -5.33 -9.39 4.49
N THR A 68 -5.38 -8.07 4.22
CA THR A 68 -5.97 -7.12 5.16
C THR A 68 -7.46 -7.35 5.39
N HIS A 69 -8.21 -7.78 4.36
CA HIS A 69 -9.60 -8.20 4.52
C HIS A 69 -9.72 -9.41 5.47
N TRP A 70 -8.90 -10.43 5.24
CA TRP A 70 -8.88 -11.62 6.10
C TRP A 70 -8.57 -11.26 7.55
N ILE A 71 -7.60 -10.36 7.79
CA ILE A 71 -7.26 -9.87 9.12
C ILE A 71 -8.44 -9.11 9.73
N ALA A 72 -9.08 -8.20 8.99
CA ALA A 72 -10.22 -7.44 9.47
C ALA A 72 -11.39 -8.35 9.89
N ASP A 73 -11.68 -9.36 9.10
CA ASP A 73 -12.72 -10.34 9.39
C ASP A 73 -12.41 -11.21 10.62
N SER A 74 -11.12 -11.48 10.88
CA SER A 74 -10.70 -12.24 12.06
C SER A 74 -10.97 -11.50 13.39
N PHE A 75 -11.14 -10.18 13.37
CA PHE A 75 -11.54 -9.40 14.55
C PHE A 75 -13.05 -9.52 14.85
N THR A 76 -13.84 -9.99 13.90
CA THR A 76 -15.29 -10.07 14.06
C THR A 76 -15.72 -11.32 14.83
N ILE A 77 -16.94 -11.26 15.40
CA ILE A 77 -17.56 -12.39 16.12
C ILE A 77 -17.70 -13.63 15.21
N SER A 78 -17.88 -13.43 13.91
CA SER A 78 -18.04 -14.53 12.96
C SER A 78 -16.75 -15.30 12.69
N GLY A 79 -15.59 -14.63 12.87
CA GLY A 79 -14.27 -15.19 12.59
C GLY A 79 -14.06 -15.63 11.15
N VAL A 80 -12.87 -16.11 10.85
CA VAL A 80 -12.47 -16.61 9.53
C VAL A 80 -11.81 -17.97 9.60
N PRO A 81 -12.01 -18.84 8.59
CA PRO A 81 -11.36 -20.13 8.53
C PRO A 81 -9.90 -19.99 8.06
N LEU A 82 -9.01 -20.83 8.58
CA LEU A 82 -7.63 -20.94 8.07
C LEU A 82 -7.60 -21.66 6.73
N SER A 83 -8.30 -22.77 6.65
CA SER A 83 -8.29 -23.66 5.48
C SER A 83 -9.59 -24.46 5.40
N GLN A 84 -9.76 -25.17 4.28
CA GLN A 84 -10.87 -26.11 4.09
C GLN A 84 -10.83 -27.32 5.03
N PHE A 85 -9.68 -27.64 5.61
CA PHE A 85 -9.47 -28.79 6.47
C PHE A 85 -9.76 -28.49 7.94
N ASP A 86 -9.77 -27.21 8.30
CA ASP A 86 -10.00 -26.78 9.68
C ASP A 86 -11.41 -26.16 9.80
N LYS A 87 -12.24 -26.80 10.61
CA LYS A 87 -13.58 -26.30 10.96
C LYS A 87 -13.54 -25.18 12.01
N HIS A 88 -12.41 -24.99 12.66
CA HIS A 88 -12.25 -23.92 13.64
C HIS A 88 -12.08 -22.58 12.96
N LYS A 89 -12.83 -21.60 13.40
CA LYS A 89 -12.70 -20.22 12.96
C LYS A 89 -11.75 -19.47 13.88
N ILE A 90 -10.83 -18.73 13.30
CA ILE A 90 -9.94 -17.88 14.06
C ILE A 90 -10.64 -16.58 14.40
N HIS A 91 -10.50 -16.19 15.66
CA HIS A 91 -10.93 -14.93 16.21
C HIS A 91 -9.74 -14.22 16.85
N LEU A 92 -9.25 -13.18 16.21
CA LEU A 92 -8.24 -12.31 16.82
C LEU A 92 -8.91 -11.45 17.90
N PHE A 93 -8.22 -11.24 19.02
CA PHE A 93 -8.72 -10.48 20.16
C PHE A 93 -10.10 -10.94 20.70
N GLY A 94 -10.41 -12.23 20.53
CA GLY A 94 -11.63 -12.85 21.05
C GLY A 94 -12.91 -12.50 20.27
N GLY A 95 -12.80 -12.00 19.03
CA GLY A 95 -13.95 -11.79 18.15
C GLY A 95 -15.00 -10.85 18.74
N LYS A 96 -14.59 -9.69 19.24
CA LYS A 96 -15.51 -8.74 19.94
C LYS A 96 -16.23 -7.79 19.01
N LEU A 97 -15.77 -7.61 17.77
CA LEU A 97 -16.37 -6.68 16.84
C LEU A 97 -17.55 -7.31 16.11
N ARG A 98 -18.68 -6.62 16.16
CA ARG A 98 -19.88 -7.02 15.41
C ARG A 98 -19.95 -6.14 14.16
N THR A 99 -19.98 -6.73 12.99
CA THR A 99 -20.12 -6.04 11.71
C THR A 99 -21.37 -5.20 11.68
N GLY A 100 -21.23 -3.93 11.25
CA GLY A 100 -22.31 -2.93 11.22
C GLY A 100 -22.52 -2.16 12.53
N GLN A 101 -21.68 -2.35 13.56
CA GLN A 101 -21.75 -1.55 14.79
C GLN A 101 -20.94 -0.25 14.68
N SER A 102 -21.33 0.75 15.51
CA SER A 102 -20.63 2.04 15.57
C SER A 102 -19.14 1.92 15.89
N THR A 103 -18.74 0.91 16.64
CA THR A 103 -17.32 0.62 16.97
C THR A 103 -16.50 0.25 15.74
N GLU A 104 -17.07 -0.46 14.77
CA GLU A 104 -16.41 -0.79 13.51
C GLU A 104 -16.12 0.48 12.71
N TYR A 105 -17.12 1.35 12.55
CA TYR A 105 -16.96 2.63 11.85
C TYR A 105 -15.92 3.53 12.55
N LEU A 106 -15.93 3.57 13.88
CA LEU A 106 -14.95 4.36 14.65
C LEU A 106 -13.53 3.87 14.38
N ILE A 107 -13.29 2.56 14.39
CA ILE A 107 -11.98 1.96 14.07
C ILE A 107 -11.60 2.27 12.62
N ALA A 108 -12.51 2.06 11.67
CA ALA A 108 -12.26 2.30 10.26
C ALA A 108 -11.88 3.76 9.98
N PHE A 109 -12.64 4.72 10.52
CA PHE A 109 -12.35 6.15 10.37
C PHE A 109 -11.07 6.57 11.09
N SER A 110 -10.75 5.97 12.25
CA SER A 110 -9.50 6.23 12.95
C SER A 110 -8.29 5.74 12.12
N LEU A 111 -8.36 4.56 11.56
CA LEU A 111 -7.31 4.02 10.69
C LEU A 111 -7.16 4.84 9.41
N LEU A 112 -8.27 5.28 8.81
CA LEU A 112 -8.26 6.17 7.66
C LEU A 112 -7.59 7.51 8.00
N GLY A 113 -7.95 8.13 9.12
CA GLY A 113 -7.33 9.37 9.60
C GLY A 113 -5.83 9.23 9.82
N ILE A 114 -5.39 8.16 10.49
CA ILE A 114 -3.97 7.86 10.70
C ILE A 114 -3.26 7.67 9.35
N SER A 115 -3.86 6.95 8.41
CA SER A 115 -3.29 6.72 7.09
C SER A 115 -3.09 8.01 6.30
N ILE A 116 -4.05 8.94 6.37
CA ILE A 116 -3.97 10.26 5.74
C ILE A 116 -2.83 11.09 6.36
N LEU A 117 -2.75 11.12 7.70
CA LEU A 117 -1.68 11.84 8.41
C LEU A 117 -0.29 11.31 8.06
N LEU A 118 -0.13 9.99 8.04
CA LEU A 118 1.13 9.35 7.66
C LEU A 118 1.48 9.61 6.19
N SER A 119 0.49 9.54 5.30
CA SER A 119 0.68 9.81 3.87
C SER A 119 1.11 11.26 3.63
N GLY A 120 0.49 12.22 4.29
CA GLY A 120 0.85 13.64 4.20
C GLY A 120 2.30 13.90 4.62
N SER A 121 2.74 13.28 5.72
CA SER A 121 4.13 13.39 6.18
C SER A 121 5.15 12.81 5.19
N ILE A 122 4.84 11.66 4.60
CA ILE A 122 5.72 11.00 3.62
C ILE A 122 5.79 11.79 2.31
N THR A 123 4.68 12.33 1.84
CA THR A 123 4.63 13.11 0.59
C THR A 123 5.37 14.43 0.72
N ASN A 124 5.23 15.14 1.84
CA ASN A 124 5.96 16.37 2.10
C ASN A 124 7.47 16.14 2.13
N PHE A 125 7.93 15.07 2.79
CA PHE A 125 9.35 14.72 2.83
C PHE A 125 9.92 14.42 1.44
N ASN A 126 9.19 13.68 0.62
CA ASN A 126 9.61 13.36 -0.74
C ASN A 126 9.59 14.59 -1.67
N PHE A 127 8.65 15.52 -1.45
CA PHE A 127 8.57 16.76 -2.21
C PHE A 127 9.76 17.67 -1.92
N ILE A 128 10.14 17.83 -0.65
CA ILE A 128 11.31 18.61 -0.22
C ILE A 128 12.59 18.03 -0.83
N LYS A 129 12.83 16.72 -0.69
CA LYS A 129 13.98 16.05 -1.29
C LYS A 129 14.06 16.21 -2.80
N ARG A 130 12.90 16.16 -3.48
CA ARG A 130 12.83 16.31 -4.93
C ARG A 130 13.23 17.74 -5.35
N ASN A 131 12.74 18.74 -4.65
CA ASN A 131 13.06 20.14 -4.95
C ASN A 131 14.55 20.43 -4.77
N GLU A 132 15.16 19.99 -3.66
CA GLU A 132 16.60 20.12 -3.44
C GLU A 132 17.41 19.44 -4.56
N ALA A 133 17.04 18.24 -4.98
CA ALA A 133 17.73 17.55 -6.06
C ALA A 133 17.60 18.24 -7.41
N ILE A 134 16.45 18.87 -7.69
CA ILE A 134 16.22 19.64 -8.93
C ILE A 134 17.06 20.93 -8.91
N GLU A 135 17.08 21.67 -7.80
CA GLU A 135 17.88 22.88 -7.66
C GLU A 135 19.38 22.57 -7.78
N PHE A 136 19.86 21.52 -7.13
CA PHE A 136 21.24 21.10 -7.23
C PHE A 136 21.64 20.71 -8.66
N ARG A 137 20.76 20.01 -9.38
CA ARG A 137 21.00 19.62 -10.77
C ARG A 137 21.05 20.84 -11.69
N LYS A 138 20.12 21.79 -11.52
CA LYS A 138 20.07 23.03 -12.28
C LYS A 138 21.35 23.86 -12.05
N PHE A 139 21.74 24.01 -10.78
CA PHE A 139 22.97 24.69 -10.42
C PHE A 139 24.21 24.06 -11.10
N ASN A 140 24.31 22.73 -11.09
CA ASN A 140 25.45 22.03 -11.69
C ASN A 140 25.48 22.17 -13.23
N THR A 141 24.33 22.23 -13.87
CA THR A 141 24.22 22.47 -15.32
C THR A 141 24.65 23.89 -15.67
N ASP A 142 24.15 24.88 -14.94
CA ASP A 142 24.47 26.28 -15.14
C ASP A 142 25.98 26.55 -14.88
N TYR A 143 26.55 25.87 -13.86
CA TYR A 143 27.98 25.92 -13.58
C TYR A 143 28.83 25.41 -14.72
N ASN A 144 28.50 24.22 -15.25
CA ASN A 144 29.27 23.63 -16.35
C ASN A 144 29.20 24.49 -17.62
N ASP A 145 28.00 25.04 -17.93
CA ASP A 145 27.80 25.92 -19.10
C ASP A 145 28.61 27.21 -19.00
N LEU A 146 28.70 27.78 -17.81
CA LEU A 146 29.51 29.00 -17.55
C LEU A 146 31.02 28.72 -17.58
N HIS A 147 31.43 27.55 -17.10
CA HIS A 147 32.82 27.11 -17.13
C HIS A 147 33.28 26.80 -18.56
N ASP A 148 32.48 26.11 -19.34
CA ASP A 148 32.76 25.77 -20.75
C ASP A 148 32.82 27.01 -21.63
N LYS A 149 32.10 28.08 -21.28
CA LYS A 149 32.16 29.40 -21.95
C LYS A 149 33.29 30.29 -21.48
N ASN A 150 34.17 29.81 -20.55
CA ASN A 150 35.25 30.59 -19.93
C ASN A 150 34.79 31.94 -19.34
N ILE A 151 33.50 32.02 -18.92
CA ILE A 151 32.94 33.26 -18.34
C ILE A 151 33.31 33.39 -16.85
N ILE A 152 33.54 32.26 -16.16
CA ILE A 152 33.87 32.23 -14.72
C ILE A 152 35.07 31.31 -14.52
N ASP A 153 36.09 31.81 -13.84
CA ASP A 153 37.25 31.01 -13.42
C ASP A 153 36.91 30.16 -12.20
N ASN A 154 37.44 28.96 -12.14
CA ASN A 154 37.19 27.97 -11.06
C ASN A 154 37.41 28.57 -9.65
N LYS A 155 38.29 29.54 -9.51
CA LYS A 155 38.59 30.20 -8.25
C LYS A 155 37.48 31.12 -7.77
N GLU A 156 36.93 31.93 -8.67
CA GLU A 156 35.80 32.83 -8.37
C GLU A 156 34.53 32.08 -7.98
N MET A 157 34.31 30.97 -8.61
CA MET A 157 33.13 30.12 -8.32
C MET A 157 33.22 29.47 -6.95
N LEU A 158 34.38 29.02 -6.54
CA LEU A 158 34.57 28.46 -5.20
C LEU A 158 34.34 29.54 -4.13
N GLU A 159 34.82 30.76 -4.31
CA GLU A 159 34.60 31.85 -3.36
C GLU A 159 33.15 32.30 -3.26
N THR A 160 32.40 32.28 -4.37
CA THR A 160 30.97 32.60 -4.37
C THR A 160 30.14 31.50 -3.68
N ARG A 161 30.55 30.27 -3.82
CA ARG A 161 29.88 29.13 -3.21
C ARG A 161 29.91 29.15 -1.67
N PHE A 162 31.01 29.64 -1.09
CA PHE A 162 31.17 29.77 0.37
C PHE A 162 30.48 31.01 0.96
N LYS A 163 30.01 31.96 0.14
CA LYS A 163 29.26 33.13 0.60
C LYS A 163 27.77 32.91 0.78
N PHE A 164 27.22 31.76 0.32
CA PHE A 164 25.82 31.41 0.44
C PHE A 164 25.51 30.36 1.53
N PHE A 165 26.50 30.04 2.34
CA PHE A 165 26.38 29.31 3.58
C PHE A 165 26.90 30.23 4.70
#